data_1f662a2c650b05cc2b30af2759ca4970
#
_entry.id   1f662a2c650b05cc2b30af2759ca4970
#
_cell.length_a   1.000
_cell.length_b   1.000
_cell.length_c   1.000
_cell.angle_alpha   90.00
_cell.angle_beta   90.00
_cell.angle_gamma   90.00
#
_symmetry.space_group_name_H-M   'P 1'
#
loop_
_entity.id
_entity.type
_entity.pdbx_description
1 polymer ?
#
loop_
_entity_poly.entity_id
_entity_poly.type
_entity_poly.pdbx_seq_one_letter_code
_entity_poly.pdbx_strand_id
1 'polypeptide(L)'
;MKIYPVILSGGAGTRLWPLSRSVLPKQLLPLVSDRTMLQETALRVAGWPGMQAPLVVCGNEHRFLVAEQMREIGQKPLGILLESVGRNTAPAVAAAAHFLAALDPEAVMLVLPADHVIEDAAAFQAAVLRALPQVGQGALATFGIVPTAPETGYGYIRRGAALNGADGCYQVASFVEKPDAAKAEGFVASGDYFWNSGMFLFSAANYLRELKEFQPAMASAVDAAFTKAYRDLDFCRLNEEQFAACPSDSIDYAVMEHTQHAVVVPADIGWSDVGSWSALHEVLPADADGNVQRGDVYLDGVKNSLVRAESRIVAMIGVSDLVVVETADAVLVAHKDQVQRVKQVVDHLKAGGRTEHMHHTKVYRPWGSYEGIDLGERYQVKRITVNPGGKLSLQMHHHRAEHWVVVSGTARVTCGENVTLLTENESIYIPIGMNHRLENPGKLPLHLIEVQSGSYLGEDDIVRFEDVYSRA
;
A
#
# COMPACT_ATOMS: atom_id res chain seq x y z
N MET A 1 15.18 12.10 22.05
CA MET A 1 15.45 11.11 20.99
C MET A 1 14.49 11.41 19.85
N LYS A 2 14.97 11.49 18.62
CA LYS A 2 14.12 11.68 17.45
C LYS A 2 13.69 10.31 16.91
N ILE A 3 12.39 10.16 16.64
CA ILE A 3 11.79 8.92 16.15
C ILE A 3 11.29 9.16 14.74
N TYR A 4 11.73 8.36 13.81
CA TYR A 4 11.39 8.45 12.38
C TYR A 4 10.44 7.32 12.01
N PRO A 5 9.17 7.61 11.67
CA PRO A 5 8.28 6.59 11.12
C PRO A 5 8.83 6.12 9.78
N VAL A 6 9.05 4.82 9.64
CA VAL A 6 9.41 4.16 8.38
C VAL A 6 8.21 3.33 7.97
N ILE A 7 7.45 3.81 6.98
CA ILE A 7 6.22 3.18 6.54
C ILE A 7 6.53 2.28 5.34
N LEU A 8 6.37 0.98 5.52
CA LEU A 8 6.57 -0.02 4.48
C LEU A 8 5.28 -0.22 3.69
N SER A 9 5.23 0.33 2.47
CA SER A 9 4.09 0.26 1.57
C SER A 9 4.34 -0.74 0.44
N GLY A 10 4.66 -1.98 0.83
CA GLY A 10 4.89 -3.11 -0.07
C GLY A 10 3.75 -4.13 -0.05
N GLY A 11 3.86 -5.15 -0.93
CA GLY A 11 2.90 -6.24 -1.01
C GLY A 11 1.70 -5.97 -1.93
N ALA A 12 1.18 -7.02 -2.57
CA ALA A 12 0.08 -6.91 -3.55
C ALA A 12 -1.33 -7.05 -2.94
N GLY A 13 -1.45 -7.54 -1.68
CA GLY A 13 -2.72 -7.63 -0.95
C GLY A 13 -3.83 -8.42 -1.66
N THR A 14 -3.52 -9.40 -2.49
CA THR A 14 -4.44 -10.08 -3.44
C THR A 14 -5.65 -10.77 -2.80
N ARG A 15 -5.62 -11.04 -1.49
CA ARG A 15 -6.73 -11.68 -0.76
C ARG A 15 -7.96 -10.79 -0.61
N LEU A 16 -7.84 -9.48 -0.83
CA LEU A 16 -8.95 -8.53 -0.83
C LEU A 16 -9.43 -8.19 -2.25
N TRP A 17 -9.12 -9.05 -3.23
CA TRP A 17 -9.77 -8.96 -4.54
C TRP A 17 -11.31 -9.03 -4.37
N PRO A 18 -12.11 -8.26 -5.10
CA PRO A 18 -11.80 -7.41 -6.26
C PRO A 18 -11.36 -5.98 -5.96
N LEU A 19 -11.30 -5.54 -4.69
CA LEU A 19 -10.83 -4.19 -4.37
C LEU A 19 -9.32 -4.06 -4.52
N SER A 20 -8.53 -4.97 -3.94
CA SER A 20 -7.08 -4.94 -4.11
C SER A 20 -6.68 -5.52 -5.46
N ARG A 21 -5.83 -4.81 -6.16
CA ARG A 21 -5.26 -5.16 -7.47
C ARG A 21 -3.74 -4.93 -7.43
N SER A 22 -3.00 -5.52 -8.37
CA SER A 22 -1.54 -5.36 -8.38
C SER A 22 -1.08 -3.90 -8.41
N VAL A 23 -1.77 -3.05 -9.18
CA VAL A 23 -1.45 -1.61 -9.27
C VAL A 23 -2.17 -0.73 -8.24
N LEU A 24 -3.11 -1.30 -7.48
CA LEU A 24 -3.80 -0.63 -6.38
C LEU A 24 -3.92 -1.62 -5.22
N PRO A 25 -2.81 -1.88 -4.51
CA PRO A 25 -2.77 -2.86 -3.43
C PRO A 25 -3.48 -2.35 -2.16
N LYS A 26 -3.71 -3.25 -1.22
CA LYS A 26 -4.47 -3.06 0.02
C LYS A 26 -4.13 -1.77 0.76
N GLN A 27 -2.85 -1.47 0.93
CA GLN A 27 -2.38 -0.31 1.68
C GLN A 27 -2.80 1.03 1.07
N LEU A 28 -3.12 1.06 -0.21
CA LEU A 28 -3.55 2.26 -0.93
C LEU A 28 -5.08 2.37 -1.07
N LEU A 29 -5.83 1.52 -0.36
CA LEU A 29 -7.29 1.46 -0.38
C LEU A 29 -7.90 2.01 0.92
N PRO A 30 -9.06 2.69 0.85
CA PRO A 30 -9.84 3.11 2.00
C PRO A 30 -10.70 1.94 2.49
N LEU A 31 -10.13 1.08 3.34
CA LEU A 31 -10.80 -0.14 3.81
C LEU A 31 -11.62 0.08 5.07
N VAL A 32 -11.06 0.76 6.06
CA VAL A 32 -11.67 0.91 7.41
C VAL A 32 -12.26 2.30 7.65
N SER A 33 -11.89 3.27 6.87
CA SER A 33 -12.40 4.65 6.92
C SER A 33 -12.50 5.22 5.49
N ASP A 34 -12.69 6.52 5.35
CA ASP A 34 -12.60 7.23 4.06
C ASP A 34 -11.16 7.54 3.65
N ARG A 35 -10.19 7.24 4.53
CA ARG A 35 -8.76 7.35 4.25
C ARG A 35 -8.18 6.00 3.91
N THR A 36 -7.11 6.02 3.11
CA THR A 36 -6.39 4.79 2.78
C THR A 36 -5.61 4.27 4.00
N MET A 37 -5.26 3.00 3.99
CA MET A 37 -4.50 2.38 5.09
C MET A 37 -3.14 3.07 5.29
N LEU A 38 -2.49 3.49 4.20
CA LEU A 38 -1.27 4.31 4.25
C LEU A 38 -1.49 5.63 4.96
N GLN A 39 -2.57 6.35 4.63
CA GLN A 39 -2.94 7.62 5.26
C GLN A 39 -3.24 7.44 6.75
N GLU A 40 -4.00 6.41 7.11
CA GLU A 40 -4.28 6.07 8.51
C GLU A 40 -3.00 5.75 9.29
N THR A 41 -2.07 4.99 8.70
CA THR A 41 -0.78 4.66 9.33
C THR A 41 0.08 5.90 9.56
N ALA A 42 0.14 6.81 8.59
CA ALA A 42 0.91 8.06 8.71
C ALA A 42 0.31 8.99 9.79
N LEU A 43 -1.01 9.16 9.79
CA LEU A 43 -1.71 10.04 10.73
C LEU A 43 -1.69 9.50 12.17
N ARG A 44 -1.71 8.18 12.34
CA ARG A 44 -1.70 7.51 13.65
C ARG A 44 -0.55 7.95 14.54
N VAL A 45 0.62 8.17 13.94
CA VAL A 45 1.84 8.54 14.68
C VAL A 45 2.19 10.03 14.56
N ALA A 46 1.44 10.78 13.74
CA ALA A 46 1.69 12.19 13.54
C ALA A 46 1.48 12.99 14.84
N GLY A 47 2.41 13.89 15.13
CA GLY A 47 2.32 14.77 16.31
C GLY A 47 2.71 14.13 17.66
N TRP A 48 3.13 12.87 17.69
CA TRP A 48 3.65 12.28 18.94
C TRP A 48 4.96 12.95 19.36
N PRO A 49 5.26 13.01 20.67
CA PRO A 49 6.50 13.61 21.16
C PRO A 49 7.74 12.97 20.53
N GLY A 50 8.60 13.80 19.93
CA GLY A 50 9.83 13.35 19.27
C GLY A 50 9.65 12.76 17.86
N MET A 51 8.40 12.56 17.41
CA MET A 51 8.11 12.01 16.08
C MET A 51 8.46 13.01 14.99
N GLN A 52 9.15 12.53 13.98
CA GLN A 52 9.57 13.27 12.79
C GLN A 52 8.62 12.99 11.62
N ALA A 53 8.81 13.68 10.49
CA ALA A 53 8.10 13.37 9.25
C ALA A 53 8.41 11.93 8.80
N PRO A 54 7.44 11.22 8.21
CA PRO A 54 7.63 9.83 7.83
C PRO A 54 8.56 9.67 6.62
N LEU A 55 9.27 8.54 6.56
CA LEU A 55 9.92 8.01 5.39
C LEU A 55 9.06 6.87 4.85
N VAL A 56 8.69 6.91 3.57
CA VAL A 56 7.87 5.84 2.97
C VAL A 56 8.73 5.00 2.04
N VAL A 57 8.60 3.68 2.13
CA VAL A 57 9.25 2.73 1.20
C VAL A 57 8.17 2.06 0.37
N CYS A 58 8.25 2.14 -0.96
CA CYS A 58 7.27 1.53 -1.85
C CYS A 58 7.87 1.07 -3.18
N GLY A 59 7.14 0.23 -3.92
CA GLY A 59 7.48 -0.12 -5.30
C GLY A 59 7.41 1.08 -6.24
N ASN A 60 8.26 1.08 -7.25
CA ASN A 60 8.34 2.18 -8.23
C ASN A 60 6.98 2.48 -8.91
N GLU A 61 6.17 1.46 -9.15
CA GLU A 61 4.83 1.57 -9.77
C GLU A 61 3.82 2.35 -8.92
N HIS A 62 3.96 2.32 -7.59
CA HIS A 62 3.03 2.97 -6.66
C HIS A 62 3.44 4.40 -6.26
N ARG A 63 4.62 4.87 -6.67
CA ARG A 63 5.23 6.11 -6.20
C ARG A 63 4.35 7.35 -6.26
N PHE A 64 3.65 7.53 -7.37
CA PHE A 64 2.80 8.71 -7.57
C PHE A 64 1.54 8.68 -6.72
N LEU A 65 0.96 7.47 -6.56
CA LEU A 65 -0.21 7.29 -5.73
C LEU A 65 0.13 7.50 -4.24
N VAL A 66 1.27 6.98 -3.80
CA VAL A 66 1.80 7.23 -2.45
C VAL A 66 2.05 8.72 -2.22
N ALA A 67 2.71 9.42 -3.15
CA ALA A 67 2.97 10.84 -3.02
C ALA A 67 1.67 11.67 -2.95
N GLU A 68 0.68 11.34 -3.79
CA GLU A 68 -0.62 12.01 -3.80
C GLU A 68 -1.39 11.77 -2.52
N GLN A 69 -1.49 10.53 -2.03
CA GLN A 69 -2.17 10.20 -0.79
C GLN A 69 -1.55 10.89 0.43
N MET A 70 -0.22 11.00 0.47
CA MET A 70 0.46 11.75 1.54
C MET A 70 0.17 13.26 1.44
N ARG A 71 0.11 13.82 0.23
CA ARG A 71 -0.24 15.22 -0.02
C ARG A 71 -1.69 15.54 0.41
N GLU A 72 -2.63 14.64 0.14
CA GLU A 72 -4.05 14.79 0.50
C GLU A 72 -4.27 14.98 2.00
N ILE A 73 -3.46 14.33 2.83
CA ILE A 73 -3.51 14.47 4.30
C ILE A 73 -2.58 15.57 4.85
N GLY A 74 -1.97 16.38 3.97
CA GLY A 74 -1.05 17.45 4.38
C GLY A 74 0.25 16.96 4.99
N GLN A 75 0.61 15.69 4.84
CA GLN A 75 1.87 15.12 5.31
C GLN A 75 2.93 15.20 4.21
N LYS A 76 4.06 15.84 4.52
CA LYS A 76 5.22 15.86 3.64
C LYS A 76 6.24 14.84 4.14
N PRO A 77 6.44 13.70 3.45
CA PRO A 77 7.46 12.73 3.85
C PRO A 77 8.87 13.30 3.73
N LEU A 78 9.81 12.78 4.52
CA LEU A 78 11.26 13.07 4.38
C LEU A 78 11.79 12.64 3.01
N GLY A 79 11.20 11.60 2.47
CA GLY A 79 11.44 11.05 1.17
C GLY A 79 10.53 9.84 0.92
N ILE A 80 10.41 9.45 -0.34
CA ILE A 80 9.79 8.21 -0.76
C ILE A 80 10.88 7.37 -1.40
N LEU A 81 11.31 6.30 -0.71
CA LEU A 81 12.30 5.34 -1.21
C LEU A 81 11.63 4.38 -2.18
N LEU A 82 12.20 4.24 -3.36
CA LEU A 82 11.64 3.41 -4.42
C LEU A 82 12.44 2.12 -4.58
N GLU A 83 11.75 0.99 -4.37
CA GLU A 83 12.24 -0.32 -4.73
C GLU A 83 11.95 -0.59 -6.21
N SER A 84 12.98 -0.96 -6.98
CA SER A 84 12.82 -1.38 -8.38
C SER A 84 12.16 -2.76 -8.50
N VAL A 85 12.37 -3.61 -7.49
CA VAL A 85 11.79 -4.94 -7.34
C VAL A 85 11.61 -5.25 -5.86
N GLY A 86 10.52 -5.91 -5.48
CA GLY A 86 10.29 -6.30 -4.09
C GLY A 86 11.31 -7.36 -3.62
N ARG A 87 11.99 -7.08 -2.51
CA ARG A 87 12.97 -7.97 -1.86
C ARG A 87 12.60 -8.32 -0.43
N ASN A 88 11.31 -8.27 -0.10
CA ASN A 88 10.81 -8.47 1.26
C ASN A 88 11.23 -7.34 2.23
N THR A 89 11.00 -7.49 3.53
CA THR A 89 11.09 -6.38 4.48
C THR A 89 12.52 -6.04 4.94
N ALA A 90 13.44 -7.01 5.03
CA ALA A 90 14.79 -6.72 5.52
C ALA A 90 15.56 -5.74 4.63
N PRO A 91 15.63 -5.89 3.29
CA PRO A 91 16.28 -4.91 2.41
C PRO A 91 15.59 -3.54 2.42
N ALA A 92 14.25 -3.51 2.49
CA ALA A 92 13.48 -2.27 2.57
C ALA A 92 13.83 -1.45 3.83
N VAL A 93 13.86 -2.11 4.98
CA VAL A 93 14.26 -1.51 6.27
C VAL A 93 15.73 -1.07 6.25
N ALA A 94 16.62 -1.86 5.60
CA ALA A 94 18.04 -1.51 5.47
C ALA A 94 18.25 -0.25 4.60
N ALA A 95 17.52 -0.13 3.49
CA ALA A 95 17.56 1.08 2.66
C ALA A 95 17.06 2.33 3.43
N ALA A 96 15.99 2.17 4.21
CA ALA A 96 15.50 3.22 5.10
C ALA A 96 16.52 3.57 6.20
N ALA A 97 17.20 2.57 6.77
CA ALA A 97 18.24 2.77 7.76
C ALA A 97 19.43 3.55 7.22
N HIS A 98 19.91 3.23 6.01
CA HIS A 98 20.95 4.02 5.33
C HIS A 98 20.53 5.46 5.08
N PHE A 99 19.29 5.68 4.61
CA PHE A 99 18.75 7.02 4.38
C PHE A 99 18.74 7.85 5.68
N LEU A 100 18.23 7.26 6.76
CA LEU A 100 18.10 7.95 8.03
C LEU A 100 19.44 8.14 8.74
N ALA A 101 20.34 7.16 8.70
CA ALA A 101 21.68 7.29 9.28
C ALA A 101 22.51 8.39 8.60
N ALA A 102 22.31 8.61 7.29
CA ALA A 102 22.94 9.72 6.56
C ALA A 102 22.35 11.09 6.96
N LEU A 103 21.09 11.12 7.40
CA LEU A 103 20.40 12.34 7.85
C LEU A 103 20.67 12.65 9.34
N ASP A 104 20.62 11.63 10.17
CA ASP A 104 20.75 11.70 11.64
C ASP A 104 21.41 10.40 12.14
N PRO A 105 22.67 10.41 12.55
CA PRO A 105 23.37 9.22 13.05
C PRO A 105 22.70 8.56 14.27
N GLU A 106 21.94 9.33 15.05
CA GLU A 106 21.19 8.85 16.23
C GLU A 106 19.73 8.51 15.91
N ALA A 107 19.38 8.39 14.63
CA ALA A 107 18.00 8.12 14.18
C ALA A 107 17.46 6.82 14.79
N VAL A 108 16.31 6.92 15.45
CA VAL A 108 15.49 5.78 15.87
C VAL A 108 14.37 5.59 14.85
N MET A 109 14.27 4.40 14.32
CA MET A 109 13.25 4.03 13.33
C MET A 109 12.07 3.36 14.02
N LEU A 110 10.86 3.85 13.81
CA LEU A 110 9.62 3.15 14.08
C LEU A 110 9.13 2.56 12.76
N VAL A 111 9.38 1.29 12.54
CA VAL A 111 9.01 0.56 11.31
C VAL A 111 7.57 0.11 11.40
N LEU A 112 6.76 0.52 10.42
CA LEU A 112 5.32 0.32 10.39
C LEU A 112 4.89 -0.26 9.04
N PRO A 113 4.22 -1.42 8.98
CA PRO A 113 3.48 -1.82 7.80
C PRO A 113 2.37 -0.80 7.48
N ALA A 114 2.21 -0.45 6.22
CA ALA A 114 1.23 0.55 5.77
C ALA A 114 -0.23 0.05 5.79
N ASP A 115 -0.44 -1.23 6.07
CA ASP A 115 -1.68 -1.95 5.82
C ASP A 115 -2.30 -2.61 7.06
N HIS A 116 -1.85 -2.22 8.26
CA HIS A 116 -2.37 -2.71 9.54
C HIS A 116 -3.33 -1.71 10.17
N VAL A 117 -4.35 -2.25 10.83
CA VAL A 117 -5.26 -1.50 11.70
C VAL A 117 -4.74 -1.52 13.12
N ILE A 118 -4.85 -0.39 13.79
CA ILE A 118 -4.66 -0.22 15.23
C ILE A 118 -5.78 0.68 15.72
N GLU A 119 -6.64 0.16 16.58
CA GLU A 119 -7.81 0.89 17.08
C GLU A 119 -7.42 1.87 18.20
N ASP A 120 -6.55 1.45 19.11
CA ASP A 120 -6.07 2.29 20.22
C ASP A 120 -4.67 2.86 19.96
N ALA A 121 -4.65 4.02 19.30
CA ALA A 121 -3.41 4.76 19.02
C ALA A 121 -2.70 5.24 20.30
N ALA A 122 -3.44 5.49 21.40
CA ALA A 122 -2.85 5.94 22.66
C ALA A 122 -2.12 4.79 23.37
N ALA A 123 -2.72 3.60 23.40
CA ALA A 123 -2.07 2.40 23.91
C ALA A 123 -0.83 2.04 23.08
N PHE A 124 -0.89 2.21 21.75
CA PHE A 124 0.26 2.01 20.88
C PHE A 124 1.39 3.01 21.18
N GLN A 125 1.06 4.30 21.33
CA GLN A 125 2.05 5.32 21.74
C GLN A 125 2.71 4.97 23.08
N ALA A 126 1.93 4.53 24.06
CA ALA A 126 2.45 4.10 25.36
C ALA A 126 3.41 2.90 25.24
N ALA A 127 3.11 1.93 24.36
CA ALA A 127 3.98 0.80 24.06
C ALA A 127 5.31 1.24 23.41
N VAL A 128 5.26 2.17 22.44
CA VAL A 128 6.46 2.76 21.82
C VAL A 128 7.32 3.49 22.87
N LEU A 129 6.72 4.30 23.73
CA LEU A 129 7.45 5.03 24.78
C LEU A 129 8.09 4.07 25.79
N ARG A 130 7.46 2.94 26.12
CA ARG A 130 8.06 1.90 27.00
C ARG A 130 9.29 1.25 26.38
N ALA A 131 9.31 1.06 25.06
CA ALA A 131 10.43 0.45 24.34
C ALA A 131 11.67 1.36 24.23
N LEU A 132 11.49 2.68 24.22
CA LEU A 132 12.57 3.66 23.95
C LEU A 132 13.80 3.54 24.83
N PRO A 133 13.70 3.34 26.16
CA PRO A 133 14.90 3.18 27.00
C PRO A 133 15.75 1.98 26.60
N GLN A 134 15.13 0.88 26.16
CA GLN A 134 15.83 -0.34 25.74
C GLN A 134 16.50 -0.13 24.37
N VAL A 135 15.83 0.57 23.47
CA VAL A 135 16.39 0.96 22.16
C VAL A 135 17.61 1.88 22.35
N GLY A 136 17.56 2.79 23.32
CA GLY A 136 18.72 3.62 23.71
C GLY A 136 19.91 2.81 24.26
N GLN A 137 19.68 1.59 24.73
CA GLN A 137 20.71 0.62 25.17
C GLN A 137 21.13 -0.36 24.07
N GLY A 138 20.62 -0.21 22.86
CA GLY A 138 21.00 -1.03 21.70
C GLY A 138 20.02 -2.15 21.34
N ALA A 139 18.88 -2.26 22.03
CA ALA A 139 17.89 -3.28 21.72
C ALA A 139 17.17 -3.07 20.38
N LEU A 140 16.71 -4.18 19.79
CA LEU A 140 15.76 -4.21 18.69
C LEU A 140 14.40 -4.61 19.28
N ALA A 141 13.51 -3.63 19.44
CA ALA A 141 12.20 -3.86 20.02
C ALA A 141 11.17 -4.23 18.95
N THR A 142 10.29 -5.17 19.28
CA THR A 142 9.08 -5.51 18.53
C THR A 142 7.85 -5.44 19.43
N PHE A 143 6.67 -5.29 18.83
CA PHE A 143 5.41 -5.21 19.56
C PHE A 143 4.64 -6.52 19.42
N GLY A 144 4.47 -7.22 20.54
CA GLY A 144 3.79 -8.51 20.59
C GLY A 144 2.31 -8.34 20.90
N ILE A 145 1.46 -8.81 20.02
CA ILE A 145 0.00 -8.75 20.20
C ILE A 145 -0.48 -9.96 20.99
N VAL A 146 -1.34 -9.76 21.96
CA VAL A 146 -1.91 -10.85 22.76
C VAL A 146 -2.80 -11.71 21.84
N PRO A 147 -2.50 -13.01 21.67
CA PRO A 147 -3.28 -13.87 20.79
C PRO A 147 -4.70 -14.08 21.32
N THR A 148 -5.69 -13.92 20.47
CA THR A 148 -7.11 -14.19 20.76
C THR A 148 -7.60 -15.49 20.12
N ALA A 149 -6.83 -16.02 19.14
CA ALA A 149 -7.14 -17.24 18.41
C ALA A 149 -5.83 -17.97 17.97
N PRO A 150 -5.88 -19.26 17.64
CA PRO A 150 -4.71 -20.02 17.17
C PRO A 150 -4.44 -19.77 15.67
N GLU A 151 -4.09 -18.54 15.32
CA GLU A 151 -3.83 -18.14 13.93
C GLU A 151 -2.56 -18.79 13.38
N THR A 152 -2.69 -19.49 12.25
CA THR A 152 -1.58 -20.15 11.57
C THR A 152 -0.91 -19.25 10.51
N GLY A 153 -1.51 -18.12 10.21
CA GLY A 153 -1.00 -17.13 9.25
C GLY A 153 0.01 -16.15 9.85
N TYR A 154 0.14 -16.11 11.17
CA TYR A 154 1.00 -15.17 11.89
C TYR A 154 2.28 -15.81 12.42
N GLY A 155 3.30 -14.98 12.63
CA GLY A 155 4.45 -15.33 13.46
C GLY A 155 4.11 -15.23 14.95
N TYR A 156 4.75 -16.04 15.77
CA TYR A 156 4.62 -16.05 17.22
C TYR A 156 5.96 -15.73 17.89
N ILE A 157 5.92 -14.88 18.89
CA ILE A 157 7.06 -14.47 19.70
C ILE A 157 6.89 -15.03 21.09
N ARG A 158 7.80 -15.89 21.53
CA ARG A 158 7.83 -16.36 22.92
C ARG A 158 8.53 -15.32 23.79
N ARG A 159 7.84 -14.87 24.85
CA ARG A 159 8.48 -14.01 25.85
C ARG A 159 9.50 -14.79 26.69
N GLY A 160 10.61 -14.14 26.94
CA GLY A 160 11.65 -14.60 27.88
C GLY A 160 11.57 -13.91 29.23
N ALA A 161 12.73 -13.67 29.84
CA ALA A 161 12.83 -12.97 31.12
C ALA A 161 12.38 -11.52 31.02
N ALA A 162 11.72 -11.01 32.07
CA ALA A 162 11.45 -9.60 32.20
C ALA A 162 12.78 -8.82 32.29
N LEU A 163 12.83 -7.67 31.64
CA LEU A 163 14.01 -6.81 31.68
C LEU A 163 14.03 -5.99 32.96
N ASN A 164 15.14 -6.04 33.70
CA ASN A 164 15.32 -5.28 34.92
C ASN A 164 15.19 -3.75 34.66
N GLY A 165 14.32 -3.08 35.40
CA GLY A 165 14.12 -1.63 35.28
C GLY A 165 13.32 -1.20 34.03
N ALA A 166 12.70 -2.15 33.29
CA ALA A 166 11.89 -1.89 32.13
C ALA A 166 10.52 -2.59 32.27
N ASP A 167 9.60 -1.93 32.96
CA ASP A 167 8.27 -2.46 33.25
C ASP A 167 7.53 -2.79 31.92
N GLY A 168 7.08 -4.06 31.79
CA GLY A 168 6.36 -4.52 30.59
C GLY A 168 7.24 -4.75 29.34
N CYS A 169 8.57 -4.86 29.47
CA CYS A 169 9.48 -5.28 28.42
C CYS A 169 10.11 -6.64 28.74
N TYR A 170 10.20 -7.51 27.77
CA TYR A 170 10.72 -8.86 27.93
C TYR A 170 11.77 -9.16 26.87
N GLN A 171 12.75 -9.99 27.21
CA GLN A 171 13.61 -10.60 26.19
C GLN A 171 12.76 -11.46 25.24
N VAL A 172 13.15 -11.56 23.99
CA VAL A 172 12.59 -12.55 23.06
C VAL A 172 13.31 -13.87 23.29
N ALA A 173 12.54 -14.91 23.68
CA ALA A 173 13.10 -16.25 23.87
C ALA A 173 13.17 -17.05 22.56
N SER A 174 12.20 -16.86 21.67
CA SER A 174 12.18 -17.47 20.33
C SER A 174 11.14 -16.82 19.44
N PHE A 175 11.38 -16.87 18.13
CA PHE A 175 10.40 -16.62 17.08
C PHE A 175 9.96 -17.92 16.45
N VAL A 176 8.68 -18.02 16.06
CA VAL A 176 8.15 -19.16 15.30
C VAL A 176 7.22 -18.62 14.24
N GLU A 177 7.62 -18.66 12.99
CA GLU A 177 6.83 -18.13 11.87
C GLU A 177 5.85 -19.20 11.36
N LYS A 178 4.58 -18.83 11.25
CA LYS A 178 3.49 -19.63 10.66
C LYS A 178 3.43 -21.07 11.16
N PRO A 179 3.19 -21.31 12.45
CA PRO A 179 3.10 -22.65 13.03
C PRO A 179 1.92 -23.44 12.43
N ASP A 180 1.96 -24.76 12.57
CA ASP A 180 0.78 -25.59 12.33
C ASP A 180 -0.30 -25.35 13.43
N ALA A 181 -1.54 -25.78 13.17
CA ALA A 181 -2.68 -25.50 14.05
C ALA A 181 -2.46 -26.02 15.48
N ALA A 182 -1.92 -27.23 15.65
CA ALA A 182 -1.70 -27.83 16.96
C ALA A 182 -0.67 -27.03 17.79
N LYS A 183 0.40 -26.54 17.13
CA LYS A 183 1.37 -25.64 17.79
C LYS A 183 0.75 -24.30 18.14
N ALA A 184 -0.04 -23.71 17.23
CA ALA A 184 -0.71 -22.43 17.47
C ALA A 184 -1.68 -22.52 18.67
N GLU A 185 -2.46 -23.60 18.77
CA GLU A 185 -3.32 -23.89 19.93
C GLU A 185 -2.50 -24.00 21.24
N GLY A 186 -1.37 -24.70 21.20
CA GLY A 186 -0.47 -24.81 22.35
C GLY A 186 0.13 -23.47 22.76
N PHE A 187 0.47 -22.61 21.80
CA PHE A 187 1.01 -21.27 22.08
C PHE A 187 -0.01 -20.36 22.75
N VAL A 188 -1.26 -20.35 22.26
CA VAL A 188 -2.34 -19.59 22.88
C VAL A 188 -2.65 -20.08 24.28
N ALA A 189 -2.73 -21.43 24.47
CA ALA A 189 -3.02 -22.03 25.76
C ALA A 189 -1.92 -21.78 26.82
N SER A 190 -0.67 -21.63 26.42
CA SER A 190 0.47 -21.39 27.33
C SER A 190 0.44 -19.98 27.94
N GLY A 191 -0.10 -18.98 27.23
CA GLY A 191 -0.07 -17.57 27.62
C GLY A 191 1.32 -16.91 27.56
N ASP A 192 2.32 -17.59 27.01
CA ASP A 192 3.71 -17.11 26.92
C ASP A 192 4.09 -16.57 25.54
N TYR A 193 3.16 -16.65 24.60
CA TYR A 193 3.39 -16.24 23.22
C TYR A 193 2.54 -15.02 22.84
N PHE A 194 3.11 -14.19 21.97
CA PHE A 194 2.43 -13.06 21.34
C PHE A 194 2.47 -13.24 19.82
N TRP A 195 1.49 -12.71 19.10
CA TRP A 195 1.61 -12.59 17.66
C TRP A 195 2.66 -11.53 17.31
N ASN A 196 3.47 -11.81 16.31
CA ASN A 196 4.38 -10.85 15.73
C ASN A 196 3.59 -9.82 14.90
N SER A 197 3.58 -8.58 15.34
CA SER A 197 2.87 -7.51 14.63
C SER A 197 3.58 -7.02 13.36
N GLY A 198 4.84 -7.41 13.14
CA GLY A 198 5.66 -6.86 12.07
C GLY A 198 6.03 -5.37 12.25
N MET A 199 5.81 -4.82 13.45
CA MET A 199 6.20 -3.48 13.82
C MET A 199 7.45 -3.51 14.70
N PHE A 200 8.39 -2.60 14.44
CA PHE A 200 9.69 -2.60 15.15
C PHE A 200 10.10 -1.19 15.54
N LEU A 201 10.92 -1.12 16.61
CA LEU A 201 11.55 0.10 17.07
C LEU A 201 13.03 -0.15 17.40
N PHE A 202 13.92 0.50 16.68
CA PHE A 202 15.38 0.37 16.89
C PHE A 202 16.13 1.52 16.24
N SER A 203 17.42 1.74 16.63
CA SER A 203 18.26 2.70 15.93
C SER A 203 18.68 2.17 14.55
N ALA A 204 18.78 3.07 13.57
CA ALA A 204 19.25 2.73 12.22
C ALA A 204 20.63 2.06 12.25
N ALA A 205 21.54 2.58 13.07
CA ALA A 205 22.89 2.06 13.22
C ALA A 205 22.91 0.62 13.78
N ASN A 206 22.09 0.32 14.80
CA ASN A 206 22.02 -1.01 15.39
C ASN A 206 21.47 -2.03 14.39
N TYR A 207 20.40 -1.67 13.68
CA TYR A 207 19.85 -2.54 12.67
C TYR A 207 20.86 -2.88 11.56
N LEU A 208 21.56 -1.88 11.04
CA LEU A 208 22.59 -2.10 10.00
C LEU A 208 23.76 -2.96 10.51
N ARG A 209 24.14 -2.83 11.78
CA ARG A 209 25.15 -3.67 12.40
C ARG A 209 24.70 -5.13 12.46
N GLU A 210 23.51 -5.42 12.99
CA GLU A 210 22.96 -6.75 13.11
C GLU A 210 22.74 -7.39 11.71
N LEU A 211 22.21 -6.61 10.75
CA LEU A 211 22.06 -7.09 9.37
C LEU A 211 23.41 -7.48 8.75
N LYS A 212 24.46 -6.68 8.99
CA LYS A 212 25.79 -6.97 8.48
C LYS A 212 26.38 -8.25 9.12
N GLU A 213 26.07 -8.51 10.38
CA GLU A 213 26.51 -9.70 11.11
C GLU A 213 25.83 -10.97 10.58
N PHE A 214 24.49 -10.95 10.46
CA PHE A 214 23.73 -12.16 10.11
C PHE A 214 23.53 -12.33 8.62
N GLN A 215 23.49 -11.25 7.83
CA GLN A 215 23.21 -11.26 6.40
C GLN A 215 24.20 -10.36 5.62
N PRO A 216 25.51 -10.65 5.62
CA PRO A 216 26.52 -9.77 5.05
C PRO A 216 26.35 -9.50 3.55
N ALA A 217 25.85 -10.50 2.79
CA ALA A 217 25.56 -10.33 1.37
C ALA A 217 24.42 -9.32 1.12
N MET A 218 23.35 -9.39 1.92
CA MET A 218 22.23 -8.44 1.87
C MET A 218 22.68 -7.04 2.27
N ALA A 219 23.40 -6.91 3.37
CA ALA A 219 23.93 -5.63 3.84
C ALA A 219 24.81 -4.96 2.77
N SER A 220 25.71 -5.72 2.11
CA SER A 220 26.57 -5.20 1.03
C SER A 220 25.78 -4.77 -0.20
N ALA A 221 24.77 -5.55 -0.61
CA ALA A 221 23.96 -5.23 -1.78
C ALA A 221 23.11 -3.96 -1.57
N VAL A 222 22.49 -3.80 -0.37
CA VAL A 222 21.71 -2.61 -0.05
C VAL A 222 22.59 -1.36 0.09
N ASP A 223 23.76 -1.48 0.73
CA ASP A 223 24.74 -0.39 0.82
C ASP A 223 25.19 0.08 -0.55
N ALA A 224 25.51 -0.84 -1.47
CA ALA A 224 25.88 -0.53 -2.84
C ALA A 224 24.72 0.12 -3.62
N ALA A 225 23.48 -0.37 -3.41
CA ALA A 225 22.29 0.21 -4.04
C ALA A 225 22.01 1.63 -3.54
N PHE A 226 22.18 1.87 -2.24
CA PHE A 226 21.97 3.19 -1.63
C PHE A 226 23.09 4.17 -1.97
N THR A 227 24.35 3.76 -1.99
CA THR A 227 25.50 4.61 -2.37
C THR A 227 25.35 5.17 -3.78
N LYS A 228 24.75 4.41 -4.70
CA LYS A 228 24.45 4.83 -6.08
C LYS A 228 23.03 5.39 -6.26
N ALA A 229 22.30 5.60 -5.16
CA ALA A 229 20.95 6.16 -5.23
C ALA A 229 20.98 7.63 -5.67
N TYR A 230 19.92 8.07 -6.32
CA TYR A 230 19.77 9.46 -6.72
C TYR A 230 18.39 10.01 -6.36
N ARG A 231 18.31 11.33 -6.16
CA ARG A 231 17.05 12.02 -5.92
C ARG A 231 16.40 12.44 -7.23
N ASP A 232 15.09 12.18 -7.31
CA ASP A 232 14.21 12.56 -8.40
C ASP A 232 12.95 13.19 -7.76
N LEU A 233 12.95 14.52 -7.61
CA LEU A 233 11.94 15.27 -6.85
C LEU A 233 11.83 14.79 -5.39
N ASP A 234 10.65 14.29 -5.00
CA ASP A 234 10.38 13.73 -3.67
C ASP A 234 10.83 12.27 -3.54
N PHE A 235 11.28 11.66 -4.64
CA PHE A 235 11.68 10.26 -4.70
C PHE A 235 13.18 10.08 -4.49
N CYS A 236 13.54 9.00 -3.79
CA CYS A 236 14.90 8.49 -3.72
C CYS A 236 14.92 7.12 -4.41
N ARG A 237 15.56 7.07 -5.57
CA ARG A 237 15.67 5.86 -6.40
C ARG A 237 16.92 5.10 -6.03
N LEU A 238 16.73 3.88 -5.51
CA LEU A 238 17.83 2.94 -5.32
C LEU A 238 18.40 2.49 -6.67
N ASN A 239 19.70 2.16 -6.71
CA ASN A 239 20.27 1.59 -7.93
C ASN A 239 19.63 0.24 -8.23
N GLU A 240 19.01 0.12 -9.39
CA GLU A 240 18.19 -1.02 -9.78
C GLU A 240 19.00 -2.33 -9.84
N GLU A 241 20.14 -2.32 -10.48
CA GLU A 241 20.99 -3.51 -10.65
C GLU A 241 21.45 -4.07 -9.29
N GLN A 242 21.94 -3.20 -8.42
CA GLN A 242 22.45 -3.60 -7.10
C GLN A 242 21.31 -4.08 -6.18
N PHE A 243 20.16 -3.41 -6.22
CA PHE A 243 19.01 -3.81 -5.41
C PHE A 243 18.36 -5.10 -5.92
N ALA A 244 18.30 -5.30 -7.24
CA ALA A 244 17.82 -6.54 -7.85
C ALA A 244 18.72 -7.75 -7.53
N ALA A 245 20.01 -7.54 -7.31
CA ALA A 245 20.93 -8.60 -6.89
C ALA A 245 20.84 -8.92 -5.38
N CYS A 246 20.13 -8.11 -4.59
CA CYS A 246 20.00 -8.31 -3.15
C CYS A 246 19.20 -9.59 -2.84
N PRO A 247 19.66 -10.42 -1.88
CA PRO A 247 18.86 -11.53 -1.36
C PRO A 247 17.51 -11.03 -0.82
N SER A 248 16.46 -11.85 -0.98
CA SER A 248 15.10 -11.51 -0.53
C SER A 248 14.77 -12.27 0.73
N ASP A 249 14.57 -11.53 1.84
CA ASP A 249 14.17 -12.13 3.11
C ASP A 249 13.41 -11.11 3.99
N SER A 250 12.62 -11.60 4.96
CA SER A 250 11.97 -10.75 5.95
C SER A 250 12.94 -10.32 7.05
N ILE A 251 12.66 -9.19 7.70
CA ILE A 251 13.40 -8.73 8.88
C ILE A 251 13.36 -9.78 10.00
N ASP A 252 12.25 -10.53 10.10
CA ASP A 252 12.04 -11.56 11.09
C ASP A 252 13.09 -12.67 10.94
N TYR A 253 13.20 -13.26 9.74
CA TYR A 253 14.16 -14.32 9.44
C TYR A 253 15.60 -13.80 9.34
N ALA A 254 15.79 -12.64 8.73
CA ALA A 254 17.12 -12.11 8.47
C ALA A 254 17.85 -11.65 9.74
N VAL A 255 17.11 -11.11 10.71
CA VAL A 255 17.70 -10.47 11.89
C VAL A 255 17.04 -10.93 13.20
N MET A 256 15.70 -10.84 13.31
CA MET A 256 15.01 -10.98 14.61
C MET A 256 15.09 -12.38 15.20
N GLU A 257 15.18 -13.43 14.39
CA GLU A 257 15.38 -14.80 14.85
C GLU A 257 16.82 -15.11 15.33
N HIS A 258 17.79 -14.29 14.93
CA HIS A 258 19.21 -14.53 15.21
C HIS A 258 19.77 -13.63 16.30
N THR A 259 19.27 -12.41 16.43
CA THR A 259 19.81 -11.42 17.37
C THR A 259 19.55 -11.79 18.82
N GLN A 260 20.55 -11.55 19.68
CA GLN A 260 20.41 -11.66 21.14
C GLN A 260 19.90 -10.36 21.79
N HIS A 261 19.67 -9.33 20.98
CA HIS A 261 19.23 -7.99 21.44
C HIS A 261 17.73 -7.74 21.19
N ALA A 262 16.97 -8.79 20.79
CA ALA A 262 15.53 -8.65 20.57
C ALA A 262 14.76 -8.50 21.88
N VAL A 263 13.88 -7.51 21.92
CA VAL A 263 12.99 -7.20 23.04
C VAL A 263 11.55 -7.19 22.55
N VAL A 264 10.63 -7.85 23.27
CA VAL A 264 9.19 -7.77 22.98
C VAL A 264 8.47 -6.91 24.01
N VAL A 265 7.64 -6.00 23.52
CA VAL A 265 6.71 -5.18 24.31
C VAL A 265 5.30 -5.65 24.03
N PRO A 266 4.60 -6.28 24.99
CA PRO A 266 3.21 -6.65 24.83
C PRO A 266 2.35 -5.41 24.57
N ALA A 267 1.47 -5.50 23.58
CA ALA A 267 0.61 -4.41 23.14
C ALA A 267 -0.82 -4.93 22.90
N ASP A 268 -1.75 -4.46 23.71
CA ASP A 268 -3.18 -4.62 23.48
C ASP A 268 -3.69 -3.31 22.87
N ILE A 269 -3.82 -3.30 21.56
CA ILE A 269 -4.01 -2.07 20.77
C ILE A 269 -5.12 -2.21 19.72
N GLY A 270 -5.93 -3.28 19.78
CA GLY A 270 -6.92 -3.56 18.73
C GLY A 270 -6.25 -3.75 17.36
N TRP A 271 -5.19 -4.55 17.31
CA TRP A 271 -4.41 -4.76 16.09
C TRP A 271 -5.03 -5.82 15.18
N SER A 272 -5.02 -5.53 13.88
CA SER A 272 -5.34 -6.50 12.82
C SER A 272 -4.45 -6.25 11.60
N ASP A 273 -3.99 -7.33 10.97
CA ASP A 273 -3.30 -7.23 9.67
C ASP A 273 -4.27 -7.07 8.49
N VAL A 274 -5.59 -7.17 8.73
CA VAL A 274 -6.64 -7.14 7.69
C VAL A 274 -6.28 -8.04 6.49
N GLY A 275 -5.82 -9.24 6.79
CA GLY A 275 -5.30 -10.18 5.78
C GLY A 275 -6.38 -10.83 4.91
N SER A 276 -7.66 -10.68 5.24
CA SER A 276 -8.80 -11.28 4.53
C SER A 276 -10.07 -10.45 4.70
N TRP A 277 -11.10 -10.79 3.92
CA TRP A 277 -12.42 -10.20 4.07
C TRP A 277 -13.07 -10.52 5.43
N SER A 278 -12.80 -11.70 6.02
CA SER A 278 -13.26 -12.04 7.36
C SER A 278 -12.63 -11.13 8.41
N ALA A 279 -11.31 -10.93 8.35
CA ALA A 279 -10.61 -10.02 9.25
C ALA A 279 -11.12 -8.57 9.12
N LEU A 280 -11.44 -8.13 7.90
CA LEU A 280 -12.05 -6.81 7.69
C LEU A 280 -13.45 -6.74 8.33
N HIS A 281 -14.26 -7.79 8.24
CA HIS A 281 -15.57 -7.85 8.88
C HIS A 281 -15.48 -7.74 10.42
N GLU A 282 -14.46 -8.33 11.02
CA GLU A 282 -14.23 -8.31 12.47
C GLU A 282 -13.83 -6.92 13.01
N VAL A 283 -13.09 -6.15 12.19
CA VAL A 283 -12.58 -4.82 12.55
C VAL A 283 -13.64 -3.72 12.36
N LEU A 284 -14.56 -3.91 11.40
CA LEU A 284 -15.54 -2.87 11.08
C LEU A 284 -16.77 -2.93 11.98
N PRO A 285 -17.41 -1.78 12.29
CA PRO A 285 -18.63 -1.75 13.09
C PRO A 285 -19.77 -2.47 12.36
N ALA A 286 -20.35 -3.47 13.03
CA ALA A 286 -21.49 -4.23 12.54
C ALA A 286 -22.80 -3.68 13.09
N ASP A 287 -23.90 -3.87 12.34
CA ASP A 287 -25.26 -3.59 12.81
C ASP A 287 -25.76 -4.66 13.84
N ALA A 288 -27.02 -4.53 14.29
CA ALA A 288 -27.61 -5.44 15.28
C ALA A 288 -27.72 -6.90 14.80
N ASP A 289 -27.75 -7.13 13.48
CA ASP A 289 -27.78 -8.45 12.85
C ASP A 289 -26.37 -8.96 12.49
N GLY A 290 -25.32 -8.24 12.88
CA GLY A 290 -23.94 -8.60 12.62
C GLY A 290 -23.47 -8.26 11.19
N ASN A 291 -24.20 -7.43 10.46
CA ASN A 291 -23.80 -7.05 9.10
C ASN A 291 -22.91 -5.82 9.09
N VAL A 292 -21.93 -5.83 8.22
CA VAL A 292 -21.09 -4.68 7.84
C VAL A 292 -21.46 -4.26 6.43
N GLN A 293 -21.81 -2.98 6.24
CA GLN A 293 -22.22 -2.47 4.93
C GLN A 293 -21.47 -1.17 4.56
N ARG A 294 -21.13 -1.05 3.29
CA ARG A 294 -20.54 0.18 2.72
C ARG A 294 -21.05 0.39 1.29
N GLY A 295 -21.38 1.64 0.97
CA GLY A 295 -21.93 2.03 -0.34
C GLY A 295 -23.45 1.96 -0.41
N ASP A 296 -24.00 1.83 -1.61
CA ASP A 296 -25.45 1.75 -1.85
C ASP A 296 -25.92 0.30 -1.67
N VAL A 297 -26.41 -0.01 -0.45
CA VAL A 297 -26.73 -1.38 -0.04
C VAL A 297 -28.14 -1.45 0.51
N TYR A 298 -28.92 -2.46 0.11
CA TYR A 298 -30.22 -2.82 0.66
C TYR A 298 -30.18 -4.23 1.27
N LEU A 299 -30.49 -4.36 2.56
CA LEU A 299 -30.52 -5.63 3.29
C LEU A 299 -31.91 -5.91 3.83
N ASP A 300 -32.43 -7.12 3.59
CA ASP A 300 -33.69 -7.60 4.14
C ASP A 300 -33.52 -9.05 4.64
N GLY A 301 -33.63 -9.27 5.95
CA GLY A 301 -33.42 -10.58 6.58
C GLY A 301 -32.00 -11.14 6.40
N VAL A 302 -31.01 -10.26 6.27
CA VAL A 302 -29.58 -10.62 6.13
C VAL A 302 -28.90 -10.63 7.49
N LYS A 303 -28.00 -11.61 7.72
CA LYS A 303 -27.26 -11.74 8.99
C LYS A 303 -25.80 -12.04 8.76
N ASN A 304 -24.94 -11.55 9.68
CA ASN A 304 -23.51 -11.87 9.80
C ASN A 304 -22.75 -11.76 8.46
N SER A 305 -23.07 -10.74 7.66
CA SER A 305 -22.55 -10.59 6.31
C SER A 305 -21.78 -9.28 6.10
N LEU A 306 -20.77 -9.28 5.24
CA LEU A 306 -20.07 -8.08 4.79
C LEU A 306 -20.51 -7.76 3.36
N VAL A 307 -21.02 -6.55 3.14
CA VAL A 307 -21.46 -6.09 1.82
C VAL A 307 -20.79 -4.77 1.49
N ARG A 308 -20.12 -4.72 0.36
CA ARG A 308 -19.47 -3.51 -0.14
C ARG A 308 -19.82 -3.27 -1.59
N ALA A 309 -20.47 -2.14 -1.84
CA ALA A 309 -20.91 -1.67 -3.14
C ALA A 309 -20.11 -0.42 -3.52
N GLU A 310 -19.26 -0.51 -4.55
CA GLU A 310 -18.43 0.63 -4.99
C GLU A 310 -19.08 1.43 -6.11
N SER A 311 -19.94 0.81 -6.92
CA SER A 311 -20.48 1.47 -8.10
C SER A 311 -21.98 1.26 -8.35
N ARG A 312 -22.57 0.17 -7.89
CA ARG A 312 -23.98 -0.19 -8.11
C ARG A 312 -24.67 -0.45 -6.80
N ILE A 313 -26.01 -0.33 -6.79
CA ILE A 313 -26.78 -0.84 -5.67
C ILE A 313 -26.62 -2.36 -5.56
N VAL A 314 -26.37 -2.83 -4.34
CA VAL A 314 -26.34 -4.26 -3.99
C VAL A 314 -27.49 -4.55 -3.06
N ALA A 315 -28.43 -5.39 -3.48
CA ALA A 315 -29.56 -5.84 -2.67
C ALA A 315 -29.37 -7.30 -2.27
N MET A 316 -29.52 -7.60 -0.96
CA MET A 316 -29.45 -8.95 -0.43
C MET A 316 -30.72 -9.25 0.38
N ILE A 317 -31.31 -10.42 0.20
CA ILE A 317 -32.56 -10.83 0.83
C ILE A 317 -32.46 -12.25 1.35
N GLY A 318 -32.71 -12.44 2.66
CA GLY A 318 -32.88 -13.74 3.29
C GLY A 318 -31.65 -14.65 3.27
N VAL A 319 -30.44 -14.06 3.33
CA VAL A 319 -29.16 -14.79 3.29
C VAL A 319 -28.30 -14.44 4.51
N SER A 320 -27.32 -15.29 4.81
CA SER A 320 -26.41 -15.08 5.93
C SER A 320 -24.97 -15.56 5.61
N ASP A 321 -24.03 -15.10 6.43
CA ASP A 321 -22.63 -15.52 6.43
C ASP A 321 -21.92 -15.31 5.09
N LEU A 322 -22.26 -14.24 4.38
CA LEU A 322 -21.71 -13.93 3.05
C LEU A 322 -20.79 -12.71 3.12
N VAL A 323 -19.80 -12.75 2.23
CA VAL A 323 -19.02 -11.59 1.81
C VAL A 323 -19.41 -11.29 0.36
N VAL A 324 -19.98 -10.11 0.14
CA VAL A 324 -20.36 -9.61 -1.18
C VAL A 324 -19.61 -8.31 -1.44
N VAL A 325 -18.78 -8.27 -2.48
CA VAL A 325 -18.00 -7.11 -2.86
C VAL A 325 -18.21 -6.83 -4.35
N GLU A 326 -18.77 -5.69 -4.65
CA GLU A 326 -19.03 -5.20 -5.99
C GLU A 326 -18.06 -4.07 -6.35
N THR A 327 -17.49 -4.18 -7.53
CA THR A 327 -16.69 -3.12 -8.19
C THR A 327 -17.22 -2.93 -9.61
N ALA A 328 -16.79 -1.87 -10.31
CA ALA A 328 -17.28 -1.57 -11.66
C ALA A 328 -17.13 -2.73 -12.66
N ASP A 329 -16.16 -3.62 -12.46
CA ASP A 329 -15.77 -4.70 -13.39
C ASP A 329 -15.83 -6.11 -12.79
N ALA A 330 -16.13 -6.26 -11.51
CA ALA A 330 -16.16 -7.57 -10.86
C ALA A 330 -17.13 -7.61 -9.66
N VAL A 331 -17.69 -8.80 -9.42
CA VAL A 331 -18.47 -9.09 -8.21
C VAL A 331 -17.90 -10.35 -7.55
N LEU A 332 -17.54 -10.27 -6.29
CA LEU A 332 -17.21 -11.41 -5.46
C LEU A 332 -18.41 -11.75 -4.56
N VAL A 333 -18.82 -13.01 -4.57
CA VAL A 333 -19.73 -13.58 -3.58
C VAL A 333 -19.07 -14.82 -3.00
N ALA A 334 -18.85 -14.83 -1.69
CA ALA A 334 -18.21 -15.93 -1.00
C ALA A 334 -18.86 -16.17 0.37
N HIS A 335 -18.86 -17.42 0.82
CA HIS A 335 -19.13 -17.70 2.23
C HIS A 335 -17.99 -17.16 3.09
N LYS A 336 -18.30 -16.57 4.23
CA LYS A 336 -17.34 -15.91 5.13
C LYS A 336 -16.16 -16.82 5.51
N ASP A 337 -16.41 -18.13 5.73
CA ASP A 337 -15.37 -19.11 6.07
C ASP A 337 -14.51 -19.57 4.88
N GLN A 338 -14.87 -19.17 3.66
CA GLN A 338 -14.18 -19.60 2.42
C GLN A 338 -13.39 -18.47 1.74
N VAL A 339 -13.34 -17.28 2.35
CA VAL A 339 -12.72 -16.10 1.73
C VAL A 339 -11.21 -16.23 1.50
N GLN A 340 -10.53 -17.13 2.20
CA GLN A 340 -9.12 -17.43 1.93
C GLN A 340 -8.90 -17.99 0.51
N ARG A 341 -9.93 -18.58 -0.10
CA ARG A 341 -9.89 -19.12 -1.48
C ARG A 341 -9.95 -18.03 -2.56
N VAL A 342 -10.16 -16.77 -2.20
CA VAL A 342 -10.13 -15.62 -3.15
C VAL A 342 -8.82 -15.59 -3.94
N LYS A 343 -7.70 -16.04 -3.34
CA LYS A 343 -6.43 -16.18 -4.06
C LYS A 343 -6.55 -17.08 -5.32
N GLN A 344 -7.36 -18.15 -5.25
CA GLN A 344 -7.55 -19.05 -6.39
C GLN A 344 -8.26 -18.35 -7.57
N VAL A 345 -9.18 -17.40 -7.28
CA VAL A 345 -9.82 -16.57 -8.30
C VAL A 345 -8.77 -15.70 -9.00
N VAL A 346 -7.90 -15.05 -8.24
CA VAL A 346 -6.80 -14.23 -8.77
C VAL A 346 -5.87 -15.07 -9.66
N ASP A 347 -5.51 -16.26 -9.22
CA ASP A 347 -4.64 -17.18 -9.98
C ASP A 347 -5.34 -17.66 -11.27
N HIS A 348 -6.66 -17.91 -11.23
CA HIS A 348 -7.45 -18.23 -12.40
C HIS A 348 -7.49 -17.08 -13.42
N LEU A 349 -7.71 -15.84 -12.98
CA LEU A 349 -7.69 -14.67 -13.84
C LEU A 349 -6.33 -14.47 -14.52
N LYS A 350 -5.22 -14.66 -13.77
CA LYS A 350 -3.86 -14.63 -14.34
C LYS A 350 -3.65 -15.68 -15.41
N ALA A 351 -4.03 -16.92 -15.12
CA ALA A 351 -3.89 -18.04 -16.06
C ALA A 351 -4.72 -17.81 -17.35
N GLY A 352 -5.87 -17.14 -17.23
CA GLY A 352 -6.74 -16.78 -18.35
C GLY A 352 -6.32 -15.49 -19.11
N GLY A 353 -5.21 -14.84 -18.71
CA GLY A 353 -4.77 -13.60 -19.35
C GLY A 353 -5.70 -12.39 -19.11
N ARG A 354 -6.58 -12.47 -18.11
CA ARG A 354 -7.52 -11.41 -17.77
C ARG A 354 -6.83 -10.31 -16.93
N THR A 355 -7.27 -9.08 -17.10
CA THR A 355 -6.63 -7.89 -16.48
C THR A 355 -7.22 -7.49 -15.15
N GLU A 356 -8.36 -8.03 -14.73
CA GLU A 356 -9.10 -7.67 -13.51
C GLU A 356 -8.34 -8.05 -12.21
N HIS A 357 -7.24 -8.76 -12.31
CA HIS A 357 -6.33 -8.96 -11.18
C HIS A 357 -5.26 -7.85 -11.09
N MET A 358 -5.05 -7.07 -12.15
CA MET A 358 -4.03 -6.03 -12.24
C MET A 358 -4.62 -4.62 -12.08
N HIS A 359 -5.64 -4.29 -12.87
CA HIS A 359 -6.20 -2.95 -12.99
C HIS A 359 -7.68 -2.92 -12.64
N HIS A 360 -8.09 -1.79 -12.04
CA HIS A 360 -9.48 -1.37 -12.04
C HIS A 360 -9.82 -0.68 -13.36
N THR A 361 -11.12 -0.47 -13.63
CA THR A 361 -11.57 0.37 -14.74
C THR A 361 -11.01 1.79 -14.62
N LYS A 362 -10.82 2.30 -13.39
CA LYS A 362 -10.18 3.58 -13.09
C LYS A 362 -8.70 3.38 -12.76
N VAL A 363 -7.84 4.10 -13.51
CA VAL A 363 -6.38 4.04 -13.39
C VAL A 363 -5.84 5.42 -13.02
N TYR A 364 -5.08 5.48 -11.93
CA TYR A 364 -4.44 6.71 -11.46
C TYR A 364 -3.13 6.97 -12.19
N ARG A 365 -2.85 8.25 -12.45
CA ARG A 365 -1.65 8.75 -13.11
C ARG A 365 -1.16 10.01 -12.39
N PRO A 366 0.11 10.43 -12.60
CA PRO A 366 0.64 11.64 -11.94
C PRO A 366 -0.15 12.92 -12.23
N TRP A 367 -0.81 12.96 -13.37
CA TRP A 367 -1.61 14.09 -13.84
C TRP A 367 -3.09 14.01 -13.46
N GLY A 368 -3.54 12.90 -12.85
CA GLY A 368 -4.94 12.67 -12.48
C GLY A 368 -5.35 11.20 -12.65
N SER A 369 -6.41 10.92 -13.41
CA SER A 369 -6.88 9.55 -13.65
C SER A 369 -7.61 9.42 -14.97
N TYR A 370 -7.70 8.19 -15.47
CA TYR A 370 -8.67 7.84 -16.50
C TYR A 370 -9.50 6.62 -16.07
N GLU A 371 -10.69 6.53 -16.60
CA GLU A 371 -11.62 5.44 -16.34
C GLU A 371 -12.21 4.94 -17.66
N GLY A 372 -12.07 3.64 -17.94
CA GLY A 372 -12.74 2.99 -19.07
C GLY A 372 -14.25 2.95 -18.83
N ILE A 373 -15.02 3.50 -19.77
CA ILE A 373 -16.50 3.51 -19.71
C ILE A 373 -17.07 2.41 -20.57
N ASP A 374 -16.57 2.29 -21.82
CA ASP A 374 -17.06 1.33 -22.80
C ASP A 374 -15.93 0.90 -23.74
N LEU A 375 -15.99 -0.33 -24.23
CA LEU A 375 -14.99 -0.92 -25.12
C LEU A 375 -15.67 -1.81 -26.14
N GLY A 376 -15.46 -1.51 -27.42
CA GLY A 376 -15.88 -2.34 -28.54
C GLY A 376 -14.69 -2.75 -29.40
N GLU A 377 -14.97 -3.51 -30.48
CA GLU A 377 -13.93 -4.04 -31.37
C GLU A 377 -13.04 -2.93 -31.97
N ARG A 378 -13.64 -1.79 -32.28
CA ARG A 378 -12.96 -0.67 -32.98
C ARG A 378 -13.08 0.68 -32.25
N TYR A 379 -13.53 0.70 -31.00
CA TYR A 379 -13.61 1.93 -30.20
C TYR A 379 -13.39 1.66 -28.72
N GLN A 380 -12.95 2.68 -28.02
CA GLN A 380 -12.88 2.74 -26.56
C GLN A 380 -13.31 4.12 -26.09
N VAL A 381 -14.12 4.17 -25.03
CA VAL A 381 -14.52 5.42 -24.38
C VAL A 381 -13.87 5.50 -23.01
N LYS A 382 -13.22 6.62 -22.73
CA LYS A 382 -12.59 6.89 -21.42
C LYS A 382 -13.12 8.20 -20.85
N ARG A 383 -13.31 8.23 -19.54
CA ARG A 383 -13.42 9.48 -18.78
C ARG A 383 -12.02 9.84 -18.27
N ILE A 384 -11.55 11.04 -18.58
CA ILE A 384 -10.25 11.55 -18.14
C ILE A 384 -10.49 12.68 -17.13
N THR A 385 -9.80 12.62 -16.00
CA THR A 385 -9.74 13.68 -15.01
C THR A 385 -8.30 14.16 -14.90
N VAL A 386 -8.07 15.46 -15.13
CA VAL A 386 -6.74 16.06 -15.03
C VAL A 386 -6.73 17.05 -13.87
N ASN A 387 -5.84 16.82 -12.90
CA ASN A 387 -5.65 17.68 -11.74
C ASN A 387 -5.22 19.10 -12.17
N PRO A 388 -5.48 20.14 -11.36
CA PRO A 388 -4.97 21.49 -11.61
C PRO A 388 -3.46 21.50 -11.88
N GLY A 389 -3.03 22.10 -12.99
CA GLY A 389 -1.64 22.10 -13.44
C GLY A 389 -1.15 20.76 -14.03
N GLY A 390 -1.98 19.73 -14.03
CA GLY A 390 -1.65 18.43 -14.61
C GLY A 390 -1.46 18.50 -16.13
N LYS A 391 -0.51 17.69 -16.63
CA LYS A 391 -0.09 17.70 -18.03
C LYS A 391 0.19 16.28 -18.49
N LEU A 392 -0.47 15.81 -19.55
CA LEU A 392 -0.19 14.53 -20.17
C LEU A 392 1.12 14.60 -21.00
N SER A 393 1.66 13.45 -21.36
CA SER A 393 2.79 13.40 -22.30
C SER A 393 2.44 14.02 -23.66
N LEU A 394 3.42 14.58 -24.36
CA LEU A 394 3.28 14.81 -25.80
C LEU A 394 3.42 13.46 -26.48
N GLN A 395 2.35 13.03 -27.18
CA GLN A 395 2.25 11.66 -27.70
C GLN A 395 1.56 11.62 -29.07
N MET A 396 1.69 10.49 -29.74
CA MET A 396 0.92 10.17 -30.94
C MET A 396 0.53 8.70 -30.97
N HIS A 397 -0.38 8.35 -31.88
CA HIS A 397 -0.86 6.98 -32.13
C HIS A 397 -0.80 6.64 -33.61
N HIS A 398 -0.34 5.44 -33.93
CA HIS A 398 -0.28 4.99 -35.32
C HIS A 398 -1.61 4.43 -35.86
N HIS A 399 -2.50 3.91 -34.98
CA HIS A 399 -3.64 3.08 -35.40
C HIS A 399 -4.98 3.61 -34.91
N ARG A 400 -5.01 4.68 -34.08
CA ARG A 400 -6.26 5.25 -33.57
C ARG A 400 -6.30 6.76 -33.68
N ALA A 401 -7.50 7.29 -33.88
CA ALA A 401 -7.87 8.69 -33.75
C ALA A 401 -8.62 8.91 -32.43
N GLU A 402 -8.66 10.14 -31.96
CA GLU A 402 -9.33 10.49 -30.71
C GLU A 402 -10.27 11.67 -30.87
N HIS A 403 -11.43 11.62 -30.20
CA HIS A 403 -12.34 12.73 -30.01
C HIS A 403 -12.39 13.07 -28.53
N TRP A 404 -12.11 14.31 -28.19
CA TRP A 404 -12.15 14.81 -26.81
C TRP A 404 -13.29 15.81 -26.66
N VAL A 405 -14.13 15.62 -25.64
CA VAL A 405 -15.23 16.52 -25.27
C VAL A 405 -15.01 16.99 -23.84
N VAL A 406 -14.84 18.29 -23.62
CA VAL A 406 -14.69 18.87 -22.29
C VAL A 406 -16.04 18.87 -21.58
N VAL A 407 -16.14 18.18 -20.44
CA VAL A 407 -17.35 18.12 -19.62
C VAL A 407 -17.38 19.24 -18.59
N SER A 408 -16.25 19.48 -17.91
CA SER A 408 -16.10 20.61 -16.99
C SER A 408 -14.64 21.06 -16.89
N GLY A 409 -14.43 22.35 -16.63
CA GLY A 409 -13.13 22.96 -16.55
C GLY A 409 -12.64 23.52 -17.87
N THR A 410 -11.33 23.75 -18.00
CA THR A 410 -10.69 24.29 -19.22
C THR A 410 -9.51 23.45 -19.60
N ALA A 411 -9.48 22.98 -20.83
CA ALA A 411 -8.41 22.21 -21.42
C ALA A 411 -7.51 23.07 -22.31
N ARG A 412 -6.20 22.98 -22.14
CA ARG A 412 -5.25 23.40 -23.16
C ARG A 412 -4.87 22.18 -23.96
N VAL A 413 -5.17 22.19 -25.25
CA VAL A 413 -4.90 21.09 -26.15
C VAL A 413 -3.86 21.51 -27.17
N THR A 414 -2.74 20.76 -27.24
CA THR A 414 -1.79 20.82 -28.35
C THR A 414 -2.18 19.75 -29.35
N CYS A 415 -2.35 20.12 -30.63
CA CYS A 415 -2.60 19.21 -31.73
C CYS A 415 -1.76 19.65 -32.94
N GLY A 416 -0.68 18.90 -33.24
CA GLY A 416 0.37 19.34 -34.16
C GLY A 416 1.06 20.61 -33.67
N GLU A 417 1.02 21.66 -34.49
CA GLU A 417 1.57 22.99 -34.16
C GLU A 417 0.53 23.90 -33.48
N ASN A 418 -0.73 23.50 -33.46
CA ASN A 418 -1.81 24.31 -32.92
C ASN A 418 -1.98 24.09 -31.42
N VAL A 419 -2.14 25.19 -30.68
CA VAL A 419 -2.51 25.16 -29.26
C VAL A 419 -3.84 25.89 -29.09
N THR A 420 -4.84 25.16 -28.60
CA THR A 420 -6.21 25.66 -28.43
C THR A 420 -6.64 25.54 -26.99
N LEU A 421 -7.36 26.53 -26.48
CA LEU A 421 -8.10 26.42 -25.20
C LEU A 421 -9.52 25.98 -25.53
N LEU A 422 -9.96 24.92 -24.85
CA LEU A 422 -11.33 24.41 -24.92
C LEU A 422 -11.99 24.60 -23.57
N THR A 423 -13.21 25.11 -23.57
CA THR A 423 -14.06 25.24 -22.40
C THR A 423 -15.15 24.18 -22.39
N GLU A 424 -16.01 24.20 -21.40
CA GLU A 424 -17.11 23.24 -21.25
C GLU A 424 -17.95 23.13 -22.52
N ASN A 425 -18.36 21.92 -22.89
CA ASN A 425 -19.13 21.58 -24.09
C ASN A 425 -18.40 21.82 -25.42
N GLU A 426 -17.10 22.16 -25.40
CA GLU A 426 -16.29 22.20 -26.62
C GLU A 426 -15.58 20.85 -26.83
N SER A 427 -15.25 20.56 -28.11
CA SER A 427 -14.61 19.30 -28.48
C SER A 427 -13.53 19.52 -29.54
N ILE A 428 -12.62 18.53 -29.63
CA ILE A 428 -11.59 18.50 -30.65
C ILE A 428 -11.39 17.07 -31.19
N TYR A 429 -11.11 16.99 -32.48
CA TYR A 429 -10.68 15.76 -33.15
C TYR A 429 -9.17 15.73 -33.29
N ILE A 430 -8.55 14.62 -32.86
CA ILE A 430 -7.13 14.32 -32.99
C ILE A 430 -6.96 13.22 -34.06
N PRO A 431 -6.41 13.56 -35.23
CA PRO A 431 -6.19 12.57 -36.30
C PRO A 431 -5.14 11.53 -35.94
N ILE A 432 -5.20 10.37 -36.60
CA ILE A 432 -4.16 9.34 -36.53
C ILE A 432 -2.80 9.97 -36.91
N GLY A 433 -1.75 9.63 -36.16
CA GLY A 433 -0.37 10.11 -36.38
C GLY A 433 -0.11 11.56 -35.96
N MET A 434 -1.10 12.27 -35.43
CA MET A 434 -0.93 13.64 -34.99
C MET A 434 -0.36 13.71 -33.57
N ASN A 435 0.70 14.47 -33.38
CA ASN A 435 1.24 14.77 -32.04
C ASN A 435 0.23 15.59 -31.25
N HIS A 436 -0.07 15.18 -30.05
CA HIS A 436 -1.05 15.85 -29.21
C HIS A 436 -0.72 15.76 -27.73
N ARG A 437 -1.28 16.70 -26.96
CA ARG A 437 -1.12 16.82 -25.51
C ARG A 437 -2.34 17.48 -24.89
N LEU A 438 -2.75 16.99 -23.73
CA LEU A 438 -3.78 17.59 -22.88
C LEU A 438 -3.13 18.19 -21.63
N GLU A 439 -3.51 19.43 -21.29
CA GLU A 439 -3.09 20.11 -20.07
C GLU A 439 -4.30 20.76 -19.37
N ASN A 440 -4.29 20.79 -18.05
CA ASN A 440 -5.22 21.56 -17.25
C ASN A 440 -4.54 22.86 -16.77
N PRO A 441 -4.78 24.03 -17.40
CA PRO A 441 -4.23 25.30 -16.96
C PRO A 441 -5.01 25.92 -15.81
N GLY A 442 -6.17 25.33 -15.45
CA GLY A 442 -7.10 25.84 -14.45
C GLY A 442 -6.72 25.51 -13.01
N LYS A 443 -7.55 26.00 -12.08
CA LYS A 443 -7.43 25.74 -10.63
C LYS A 443 -8.40 24.67 -10.13
N LEU A 444 -9.29 24.20 -10.98
CA LEU A 444 -10.25 23.13 -10.71
C LEU A 444 -9.88 21.91 -11.55
N PRO A 445 -10.27 20.68 -11.14
CA PRO A 445 -10.11 19.49 -11.97
C PRO A 445 -10.77 19.67 -13.33
N LEU A 446 -10.09 19.24 -14.38
CA LEU A 446 -10.61 19.16 -15.73
C LEU A 446 -11.19 17.76 -15.96
N HIS A 447 -12.44 17.68 -16.41
CA HIS A 447 -13.07 16.42 -16.79
C HIS A 447 -13.38 16.43 -18.28
N LEU A 448 -13.02 15.36 -18.98
CA LEU A 448 -13.37 15.16 -20.38
C LEU A 448 -13.74 13.71 -20.68
N ILE A 449 -14.49 13.53 -21.74
CA ILE A 449 -14.75 12.24 -22.38
C ILE A 449 -13.88 12.14 -23.61
N GLU A 450 -13.12 11.05 -23.67
CA GLU A 450 -12.31 10.66 -24.81
C GLU A 450 -12.96 9.49 -25.51
N VAL A 451 -13.19 9.60 -26.80
CA VAL A 451 -13.58 8.48 -27.67
C VAL A 451 -12.42 8.17 -28.59
N GLN A 452 -11.80 7.03 -28.39
CA GLN A 452 -10.77 6.47 -29.28
C GLN A 452 -11.44 5.60 -30.34
N SER A 453 -11.02 5.68 -31.59
CA SER A 453 -11.49 4.84 -32.68
C SER A 453 -10.35 4.44 -33.61
N GLY A 454 -10.29 3.16 -33.96
CA GLY A 454 -9.22 2.65 -34.80
C GLY A 454 -9.17 1.14 -34.93
N SER A 455 -8.17 0.66 -35.63
CA SER A 455 -7.94 -0.77 -35.83
C SER A 455 -7.19 -1.44 -34.68
N TYR A 456 -6.49 -0.63 -33.86
CA TYR A 456 -5.78 -1.10 -32.68
C TYR A 456 -5.85 -0.04 -31.58
N LEU A 457 -6.21 -0.47 -30.36
CA LEU A 457 -6.49 0.42 -29.20
C LEU A 457 -5.57 0.15 -28.02
N GLY A 458 -4.53 -0.69 -28.17
CA GLY A 458 -3.58 -1.04 -27.12
C GLY A 458 -2.77 0.18 -26.63
N GLU A 459 -2.41 0.20 -25.36
CA GLU A 459 -1.59 1.28 -24.75
C GLU A 459 -0.15 1.29 -25.28
N ASP A 460 0.31 0.20 -25.88
CA ASP A 460 1.60 0.07 -26.58
C ASP A 460 1.66 0.78 -27.94
N ASP A 461 0.50 1.24 -28.48
CA ASP A 461 0.44 2.15 -29.65
C ASP A 461 0.84 3.60 -29.31
N ILE A 462 1.09 3.91 -28.03
CA ILE A 462 1.46 5.25 -27.59
C ILE A 462 2.96 5.51 -27.85
N VAL A 463 3.27 6.41 -28.78
CA VAL A 463 4.61 6.97 -28.94
C VAL A 463 4.73 8.26 -28.15
N ARG A 464 5.61 8.30 -27.13
CA ARG A 464 5.81 9.47 -26.26
C ARG A 464 7.05 10.23 -26.70
N PHE A 465 6.93 11.55 -26.90
CA PHE A 465 8.02 12.46 -27.28
C PHE A 465 8.55 13.23 -26.06
N GLU A 466 7.65 13.66 -25.17
CA GLU A 466 8.00 14.35 -23.93
C GLU A 466 7.11 13.84 -22.81
N ASP A 467 7.71 13.40 -21.74
CA ASP A 467 7.00 13.01 -20.50
C ASP A 467 7.67 13.63 -19.28
N VAL A 468 7.01 14.63 -18.69
CA VAL A 468 7.49 15.35 -17.49
C VAL A 468 7.55 14.49 -16.24
N TYR A 469 7.02 13.27 -16.29
CA TYR A 469 6.95 12.35 -15.15
C TYR A 469 7.89 11.14 -15.29
N SER A 470 8.76 11.14 -16.31
CA SER A 470 9.76 10.07 -16.53
C SER A 470 9.16 8.65 -16.50
N ARG A 471 8.09 8.42 -17.31
CA ARG A 471 7.41 7.12 -17.44
C ARG A 471 7.92 6.28 -18.61
N ALA A 472 8.89 6.79 -19.37
CA ALA A 472 9.49 6.11 -20.49
C ALA A 472 10.59 5.14 -20.05
#